data_7faf65080a330b8592f367ea7fd9ad8d
#
_entry.id   7faf65080a330b8592f367ea7fd9ad8d
#
_cell.length_a   1.000
_cell.length_b   1.000
_cell.length_c   1.000
_cell.angle_alpha   90.00
_cell.angle_beta   90.00
_cell.angle_gamma   90.00
#
_symmetry.space_group_name_H-M   'P 1'
#
loop_
_entity.id
_entity.type
_entity.pdbx_description
1 polymer ?
#
loop_
_entity_poly.entity_id
_entity_poly.type
_entity_poly.pdbx_seq_one_letter_code
_entity_poly.pdbx_strand_id
1 'polypeptide(L)'
;MTDDLGTLTTFSPDLPGRPLVGMTVLVVEDSRFASEAMRLLCLRSGARIRRADCLRSARRHLQVYRPTAVIVDLGLPDGAGDGLIAELAQATPRVGVILATSGDDGAQARARAAGADGFLAKPIASLAAFQQAILAPLPEAAGGRALRALPDEEIHPDTFAFRDDMIHAADLLTEGADAQTLDYLAQFLAGVARSARDAPLEQAAAGLADRRAQGMAAEAALARVSGLVQARISTAAPI
;
A
#
# COMPACT_ATOMS: atom_id res chain seq x y z
N MET A 1 1.02 -33.12 -34.83
CA MET A 1 1.42 -33.34 -33.45
C MET A 1 1.85 -32.00 -32.93
N THR A 2 0.91 -31.28 -32.37
CA THR A 2 1.09 -29.95 -31.78
C THR A 2 1.02 -30.14 -30.27
N ASP A 3 2.19 -30.07 -29.60
CA ASP A 3 2.27 -30.11 -28.15
C ASP A 3 1.65 -28.80 -27.58
N ASP A 4 0.44 -28.94 -27.11
CA ASP A 4 -0.26 -27.96 -26.28
C ASP A 4 0.33 -28.06 -24.85
N LEU A 5 1.42 -27.32 -24.59
CA LEU A 5 1.91 -27.08 -23.26
C LEU A 5 1.00 -26.05 -22.58
N GLY A 6 -0.25 -26.47 -22.34
CA GLY A 6 -1.18 -25.77 -21.47
C GLY A 6 -0.55 -25.53 -20.12
N THR A 7 -0.36 -24.28 -19.79
CA THR A 7 0.16 -23.76 -18.53
C THR A 7 -0.63 -24.33 -17.36
N LEU A 8 -0.15 -25.43 -16.79
CA LEU A 8 -0.67 -25.98 -15.54
C LEU A 8 -0.26 -25.06 -14.39
N THR A 9 -1.05 -24.04 -14.14
CA THR A 9 -1.07 -23.37 -12.86
C THR A 9 -1.71 -24.33 -11.86
N THR A 10 -0.93 -25.31 -11.37
CA THR A 10 -1.33 -26.17 -10.26
C THR A 10 -1.38 -25.34 -9.00
N PHE A 11 -2.57 -24.78 -8.72
CA PHE A 11 -2.86 -24.29 -7.39
C PHE A 11 -2.83 -25.48 -6.44
N SER A 12 -1.90 -25.43 -5.49
CA SER A 12 -1.72 -26.44 -4.43
C SER A 12 -2.94 -26.51 -3.52
N PRO A 13 -3.27 -27.68 -2.95
CA PRO A 13 -4.51 -27.90 -2.23
C PRO A 13 -4.64 -27.08 -0.96
N ASP A 14 -5.90 -26.88 -0.58
CA ASP A 14 -6.43 -26.17 0.57
C ASP A 14 -5.64 -26.34 1.87
N LEU A 15 -4.77 -25.37 2.19
CA LEU A 15 -4.30 -25.19 3.54
C LEU A 15 -5.29 -24.27 4.27
N PRO A 16 -6.00 -24.75 5.31
CA PRO A 16 -6.90 -23.91 6.08
C PRO A 16 -6.19 -22.65 6.57
N GLY A 17 -6.76 -21.47 6.32
CA GLY A 17 -6.19 -20.20 6.72
C GLY A 17 -5.16 -19.59 5.78
N ARG A 18 -4.80 -20.24 4.66
CA ARG A 18 -3.82 -19.75 3.68
C ARG A 18 -4.36 -19.75 2.25
N PRO A 19 -5.42 -18.98 1.96
CA PRO A 19 -6.10 -19.04 0.68
C PRO A 19 -5.29 -18.49 -0.49
N LEU A 20 -4.18 -17.78 -0.24
CA LEU A 20 -3.34 -17.17 -1.27
C LEU A 20 -2.06 -17.97 -1.54
N VAL A 21 -1.98 -19.25 -1.12
CA VAL A 21 -0.84 -20.12 -1.43
C VAL A 21 -0.63 -20.22 -2.94
N GLY A 22 0.63 -20.07 -3.37
CA GLY A 22 1.01 -20.08 -4.79
C GLY A 22 0.91 -18.72 -5.47
N MET A 23 0.24 -17.73 -4.89
CA MET A 23 0.15 -16.39 -5.44
C MET A 23 1.40 -15.57 -5.13
N THR A 24 1.77 -14.69 -6.07
CA THR A 24 2.76 -13.65 -5.86
C THR A 24 2.07 -12.29 -5.89
N VAL A 25 2.22 -11.53 -4.81
CA VAL A 25 1.65 -10.18 -4.67
C VAL A 25 2.80 -9.17 -4.77
N LEU A 26 2.71 -8.23 -5.71
CA LEU A 26 3.57 -7.05 -5.76
C LEU A 26 2.89 -5.92 -5.00
N VAL A 27 3.53 -5.41 -3.96
CA VAL A 27 3.07 -4.25 -3.18
C VAL A 27 3.92 -3.05 -3.56
N VAL A 28 3.27 -1.99 -4.02
CA VAL A 28 3.88 -0.70 -4.38
C VAL A 28 3.46 0.31 -3.32
N GLU A 29 4.36 0.54 -2.37
CA GLU A 29 4.10 1.30 -1.14
C GLU A 29 5.42 1.85 -0.61
N ASP A 30 5.53 3.14 -0.42
CA ASP A 30 6.73 3.83 0.05
C ASP A 30 6.86 3.83 1.59
N SER A 31 5.74 3.82 2.32
CA SER A 31 5.74 3.66 3.77
C SER A 31 6.24 2.28 4.17
N ARG A 32 7.29 2.23 5.00
CA ARG A 32 7.80 0.98 5.57
C ARG A 32 6.78 0.34 6.50
N PHE A 33 6.08 1.16 7.27
CA PHE A 33 5.06 0.69 8.21
C PHE A 33 3.86 0.06 7.50
N ALA A 34 3.31 0.71 6.47
CA ALA A 34 2.21 0.17 5.68
C ALA A 34 2.65 -1.07 4.88
N SER A 35 3.85 -1.04 4.30
CA SER A 35 4.45 -2.17 3.59
C SER A 35 4.68 -3.38 4.50
N GLU A 36 5.04 -3.17 5.77
CA GLU A 36 5.19 -4.23 6.76
C GLU A 36 3.85 -4.87 7.13
N ALA A 37 2.77 -4.07 7.29
CA ALA A 37 1.42 -4.60 7.47
C ALA A 37 1.03 -5.54 6.32
N MET A 38 1.22 -5.11 5.08
CA MET A 38 0.93 -5.94 3.91
C MET A 38 1.82 -7.19 3.84
N ARG A 39 3.08 -7.10 4.29
CA ARG A 39 3.97 -8.27 4.38
C ARG A 39 3.40 -9.32 5.34
N LEU A 40 2.95 -8.91 6.51
CA LEU A 40 2.36 -9.82 7.49
C LEU A 40 1.06 -10.43 6.96
N LEU A 41 0.19 -9.64 6.32
CA LEU A 41 -1.04 -10.11 5.70
C LEU A 41 -0.76 -11.15 4.60
N CYS A 42 0.22 -10.90 3.72
CA CYS A 42 0.65 -11.85 2.69
C CYS A 42 1.15 -13.16 3.31
N LEU A 43 2.03 -13.10 4.32
CA LEU A 43 2.59 -14.28 4.98
C LEU A 43 1.51 -15.11 5.67
N ARG A 44 0.58 -14.48 6.39
CA ARG A 44 -0.56 -15.16 7.03
C ARG A 44 -1.47 -15.82 6.00
N SER A 45 -1.66 -15.19 4.85
CA SER A 45 -2.47 -15.70 3.75
C SER A 45 -1.75 -16.76 2.89
N GLY A 46 -0.45 -16.97 3.07
CA GLY A 46 0.37 -17.92 2.29
C GLY A 46 0.88 -17.40 0.96
N ALA A 47 0.72 -16.10 0.66
CA ALA A 47 1.23 -15.49 -0.55
C ALA A 47 2.74 -15.17 -0.46
N ARG A 48 3.41 -15.17 -1.63
CA ARG A 48 4.74 -14.57 -1.78
C ARG A 48 4.58 -13.07 -2.00
N ILE A 49 5.34 -12.28 -1.25
CA ILE A 49 5.35 -10.83 -1.43
C ILE A 49 6.61 -10.38 -2.20
N ARG A 50 6.43 -9.36 -3.05
CA ARG A 50 7.48 -8.49 -3.60
C ARG A 50 7.12 -7.06 -3.29
N ARG A 51 8.09 -6.22 -3.01
CA ARG A 51 7.89 -4.83 -2.60
C ARG A 51 8.60 -3.88 -3.54
N ALA A 52 7.96 -2.78 -3.85
CA ALA A 52 8.49 -1.64 -4.56
C ALA A 52 8.10 -0.38 -3.75
N ASP A 53 9.03 0.53 -3.60
CA ASP A 53 8.88 1.78 -2.85
C ASP A 53 8.48 2.97 -3.72
N CYS A 54 8.40 2.77 -5.04
CA CYS A 54 8.09 3.81 -6.01
C CYS A 54 7.65 3.20 -7.34
N LEU A 55 7.05 4.00 -8.22
CA LEU A 55 6.59 3.57 -9.55
C LEU A 55 7.72 3.00 -10.41
N ARG A 56 8.91 3.64 -10.35
CA ARG A 56 10.09 3.18 -11.09
C ARG A 56 10.52 1.78 -10.67
N SER A 57 10.54 1.50 -9.37
CA SER A 57 10.86 0.19 -8.81
C SER A 57 9.80 -0.84 -9.21
N ALA A 58 8.51 -0.48 -9.14
CA ALA A 58 7.40 -1.33 -9.56
C ALA A 58 7.51 -1.74 -11.03
N ARG A 59 7.76 -0.79 -11.94
CA ARG A 59 7.92 -1.09 -13.37
C ARG A 59 9.09 -2.03 -13.64
N ARG A 60 10.22 -1.90 -12.92
CA ARG A 60 11.36 -2.86 -13.03
C ARG A 60 10.94 -4.27 -12.61
N HIS A 61 10.16 -4.42 -11.54
CA HIS A 61 9.62 -5.72 -11.14
C HIS A 61 8.73 -6.32 -12.23
N LEU A 62 7.83 -5.54 -12.80
CA LEU A 62 6.88 -5.97 -13.82
C LEU A 62 7.53 -6.36 -15.16
N GLN A 63 8.74 -5.85 -15.46
CA GLN A 63 9.54 -6.28 -16.60
C GLN A 63 10.14 -7.67 -16.42
N VAL A 64 10.40 -8.10 -15.19
CA VAL A 64 11.12 -9.36 -14.90
C VAL A 64 10.16 -10.52 -14.66
N TYR A 65 9.02 -10.27 -14.03
CA TYR A 65 8.04 -11.31 -13.72
C TYR A 65 6.62 -10.74 -13.70
N ARG A 66 5.64 -11.65 -13.83
CA ARG A 66 4.24 -11.29 -13.71
C ARG A 66 3.71 -11.71 -12.32
N PRO A 67 3.31 -10.77 -11.44
CA PRO A 67 2.62 -11.10 -10.20
C PRO A 67 1.18 -11.58 -10.47
N THR A 68 0.63 -12.35 -9.54
CA THR A 68 -0.79 -12.74 -9.55
C THR A 68 -1.67 -11.54 -9.20
N ALA A 69 -1.23 -10.73 -8.24
CA ALA A 69 -1.90 -9.51 -7.81
C ALA A 69 -0.89 -8.36 -7.65
N VAL A 70 -1.34 -7.14 -7.91
CA VAL A 70 -0.61 -5.89 -7.61
C VAL A 70 -1.46 -5.04 -6.70
N ILE A 71 -0.87 -4.51 -5.64
CA ILE A 71 -1.49 -3.52 -4.74
C ILE A 71 -0.69 -2.23 -4.89
N VAL A 72 -1.33 -1.13 -5.28
CA VAL A 72 -0.67 0.14 -5.60
C VAL A 72 -1.19 1.23 -4.68
N ASP A 73 -0.29 1.85 -3.93
CA ASP A 73 -0.62 3.11 -3.26
C ASP A 73 -0.80 4.24 -4.29
N LEU A 74 -1.80 5.08 -4.07
CA LEU A 74 -2.09 6.20 -4.95
C LEU A 74 -1.17 7.40 -4.71
N GLY A 75 -0.50 7.48 -3.55
CA GLY A 75 0.40 8.57 -3.15
C GLY A 75 1.87 8.14 -3.07
N LEU A 76 2.57 8.05 -4.21
CA LEU A 76 3.97 7.62 -4.27
C LEU A 76 4.92 8.80 -4.54
N PRO A 77 6.20 8.71 -4.14
CA PRO A 77 7.15 9.82 -4.22
C PRO A 77 7.47 10.26 -5.66
N ASP A 78 7.33 9.35 -6.63
CA ASP A 78 7.67 9.59 -8.04
C ASP A 78 6.42 9.70 -8.93
N GLY A 79 5.22 9.87 -8.34
CA GLY A 79 3.99 10.13 -9.07
C GLY A 79 2.74 9.45 -8.50
N ALA A 80 1.60 9.73 -9.11
CA ALA A 80 0.33 9.12 -8.71
C ALA A 80 0.24 7.66 -9.18
N GLY A 81 -0.20 6.77 -8.27
CA GLY A 81 -0.38 5.34 -8.55
C GLY A 81 -1.44 5.04 -9.62
N ASP A 82 -2.38 5.97 -9.83
CA ASP A 82 -3.45 5.86 -10.85
C ASP A 82 -2.89 5.53 -12.25
N GLY A 83 -1.76 6.17 -12.62
CA GLY A 83 -1.10 5.93 -13.91
C GLY A 83 -0.62 4.49 -14.06
N LEU A 84 0.01 3.92 -13.03
CA LEU A 84 0.45 2.53 -13.04
C LEU A 84 -0.74 1.55 -13.10
N ILE A 85 -1.83 1.85 -12.38
CA ILE A 85 -3.06 1.06 -12.43
C ILE A 85 -3.62 1.05 -13.85
N ALA A 86 -3.69 2.20 -14.53
CA ALA A 86 -4.17 2.29 -15.91
C ALA A 86 -3.27 1.53 -16.89
N GLU A 87 -1.95 1.61 -16.75
CA GLU A 87 -0.99 0.82 -17.52
C GLU A 87 -1.25 -0.68 -17.36
N LEU A 88 -1.42 -1.15 -16.12
CA LEU A 88 -1.65 -2.57 -15.81
C LEU A 88 -3.02 -3.06 -16.29
N ALA A 89 -4.05 -2.22 -16.21
CA ALA A 89 -5.40 -2.55 -16.65
C ALA A 89 -5.48 -2.76 -18.17
N GLN A 90 -4.67 -2.01 -18.94
CA GLN A 90 -4.60 -2.07 -20.41
C GLN A 90 -3.57 -3.07 -20.93
N ALA A 91 -2.70 -3.60 -20.07
CA ALA A 91 -1.64 -4.52 -20.47
C ALA A 91 -2.19 -5.83 -21.04
N THR A 92 -1.51 -6.36 -22.07
CA THR A 92 -1.83 -7.67 -22.64
C THR A 92 -0.59 -8.56 -22.57
N PRO A 93 -0.64 -9.64 -21.83
CA PRO A 93 -1.74 -10.10 -20.98
C PRO A 93 -1.82 -9.29 -19.65
N ARG A 94 -3.03 -9.07 -19.15
CA ARG A 94 -3.32 -8.31 -17.93
C ARG A 94 -2.89 -9.04 -16.65
N VAL A 95 -2.50 -8.32 -15.62
CA VAL A 95 -2.34 -8.88 -14.26
C VAL A 95 -3.69 -9.36 -13.73
N GLY A 96 -3.70 -10.50 -13.02
CA GLY A 96 -4.93 -11.15 -12.56
C GLY A 96 -5.77 -10.26 -11.63
N VAL A 97 -5.15 -9.56 -10.70
CA VAL A 97 -5.82 -8.67 -9.74
C VAL A 97 -5.03 -7.37 -9.60
N ILE A 98 -5.69 -6.25 -9.74
CA ILE A 98 -5.13 -4.91 -9.53
C ILE A 98 -5.93 -4.23 -8.43
N LEU A 99 -5.31 -4.01 -7.28
CA LEU A 99 -5.89 -3.29 -6.16
C LEU A 99 -5.21 -1.94 -5.98
N ALA A 100 -5.99 -0.94 -5.60
CA ALA A 100 -5.45 0.32 -5.11
C ALA A 100 -5.54 0.39 -3.59
N THR A 101 -4.66 1.19 -2.98
CA THR A 101 -4.75 1.55 -1.57
C THR A 101 -4.53 3.04 -1.37
N SER A 102 -5.24 3.62 -0.43
CA SER A 102 -5.07 5.00 0.00
C SER A 102 -5.78 5.22 1.34
N GLY A 103 -5.40 6.29 2.02
CA GLY A 103 -6.13 6.80 3.17
C GLY A 103 -7.12 7.92 2.83
N ASP A 104 -7.15 8.40 1.58
CA ASP A 104 -7.94 9.58 1.20
C ASP A 104 -9.38 9.23 0.89
N ASP A 105 -10.30 10.10 1.32
CA ASP A 105 -11.68 10.02 0.93
C ASP A 105 -11.83 10.26 -0.59
N GLY A 106 -12.66 9.45 -1.25
CA GLY A 106 -12.83 9.53 -2.71
C GLY A 106 -11.77 8.82 -3.55
N ALA A 107 -10.66 8.36 -2.97
CA ALA A 107 -9.61 7.62 -3.66
C ALA A 107 -10.14 6.35 -4.35
N GLN A 108 -11.14 5.70 -3.77
CA GLN A 108 -11.77 4.51 -4.35
C GLN A 108 -12.40 4.78 -5.73
N ALA A 109 -13.04 5.93 -5.91
CA ALA A 109 -13.65 6.29 -7.20
C ALA A 109 -12.57 6.53 -8.26
N ARG A 110 -11.48 7.20 -7.91
CA ARG A 110 -10.30 7.41 -8.78
C ARG A 110 -9.67 6.08 -9.18
N ALA A 111 -9.44 5.19 -8.21
CA ALA A 111 -8.86 3.87 -8.45
C ALA A 111 -9.70 3.05 -9.45
N ARG A 112 -11.02 3.04 -9.29
CA ARG A 112 -11.94 2.37 -10.22
C ARG A 112 -11.90 2.98 -11.62
N ALA A 113 -11.87 4.31 -11.72
CA ALA A 113 -11.75 5.00 -13.00
C ALA A 113 -10.44 4.67 -13.72
N ALA A 114 -9.35 4.43 -12.98
CA ALA A 114 -8.07 3.98 -13.51
C ALA A 114 -8.06 2.49 -13.91
N GLY A 115 -9.06 1.69 -13.53
CA GLY A 115 -9.18 0.28 -13.88
C GLY A 115 -8.75 -0.70 -12.79
N ALA A 116 -8.70 -0.27 -11.52
CA ALA A 116 -8.51 -1.18 -10.39
C ALA A 116 -9.73 -2.10 -10.20
N ASP A 117 -9.47 -3.37 -9.88
CA ASP A 117 -10.49 -4.39 -9.58
C ASP A 117 -11.08 -4.20 -8.18
N GLY A 118 -10.33 -3.58 -7.27
CA GLY A 118 -10.75 -3.35 -5.90
C GLY A 118 -9.92 -2.27 -5.20
N PHE A 119 -10.30 -1.99 -3.94
CA PHE A 119 -9.70 -0.94 -3.13
C PHE A 119 -9.53 -1.41 -1.68
N LEU A 120 -8.38 -1.11 -1.09
CA LEU A 120 -8.05 -1.35 0.30
C LEU A 120 -7.86 0.00 1.00
N ALA A 121 -8.81 0.40 1.83
CA ALA A 121 -8.68 1.61 2.62
C ALA A 121 -7.61 1.44 3.72
N LYS A 122 -6.73 2.42 3.89
CA LYS A 122 -5.79 2.46 5.03
C LYS A 122 -6.54 2.89 6.31
N PRO A 123 -6.30 2.26 7.49
CA PRO A 123 -5.31 1.21 7.76
C PRO A 123 -5.76 -0.18 7.28
N ILE A 124 -4.85 -0.91 6.66
CA ILE A 124 -5.09 -2.29 6.20
C ILE A 124 -4.65 -3.24 7.32
N ALA A 125 -5.54 -3.54 8.24
CA ALA A 125 -5.25 -4.37 9.41
C ALA A 125 -5.98 -5.72 9.41
N SER A 126 -7.17 -5.80 8.79
CA SER A 126 -8.00 -7.01 8.76
C SER A 126 -7.47 -8.04 7.75
N LEU A 127 -7.13 -9.23 8.25
CA LEU A 127 -6.70 -10.36 7.42
C LEU A 127 -7.82 -10.83 6.48
N ALA A 128 -9.06 -10.89 6.98
CA ALA A 128 -10.20 -11.33 6.19
C ALA A 128 -10.50 -10.34 5.04
N ALA A 129 -10.50 -9.02 5.30
CA ALA A 129 -10.72 -8.00 4.28
C ALA A 129 -9.64 -8.03 3.21
N PHE A 130 -8.37 -8.22 3.58
CA PHE A 130 -7.24 -8.34 2.66
C PHE A 130 -7.40 -9.57 1.74
N GLN A 131 -7.70 -10.74 2.31
CA GLN A 131 -7.91 -11.97 1.55
C GLN A 131 -9.09 -11.83 0.59
N GLN A 132 -10.21 -11.29 1.06
CA GLN A 132 -11.40 -11.07 0.25
C GLN A 132 -11.12 -10.12 -0.92
N ALA A 133 -10.41 -9.02 -0.71
CA ALA A 133 -10.10 -8.06 -1.76
C ALA A 133 -9.29 -8.70 -2.90
N ILE A 134 -8.36 -9.62 -2.59
CA ILE A 134 -7.55 -10.31 -3.60
C ILE A 134 -8.35 -11.42 -4.29
N LEU A 135 -9.20 -12.14 -3.57
CA LEU A 135 -9.92 -13.29 -4.12
C LEU A 135 -11.17 -12.92 -4.92
N ALA A 136 -11.86 -11.84 -4.52
CA ALA A 136 -13.14 -11.45 -5.14
C ALA A 136 -13.07 -11.19 -6.65
N PRO A 137 -11.99 -10.58 -7.21
CA PRO A 137 -11.90 -10.37 -8.65
C PRO A 137 -11.50 -11.61 -9.45
N LEU A 138 -11.05 -12.68 -8.79
CA LEU A 138 -10.59 -13.90 -9.47
C LEU A 138 -11.78 -14.74 -9.96
N PRO A 139 -11.65 -15.43 -11.12
CA PRO A 139 -12.66 -16.37 -11.58
C PRO A 139 -12.95 -17.45 -10.52
N GLU A 140 -14.21 -17.92 -10.43
CA GLU A 140 -14.64 -18.95 -9.46
C GLU A 140 -13.78 -20.23 -9.51
N ALA A 141 -13.28 -20.62 -10.68
CA ALA A 141 -12.36 -21.75 -10.84
C ALA A 141 -11.00 -21.54 -10.14
N ALA A 142 -10.57 -20.29 -9.94
CA ALA A 142 -9.34 -19.93 -9.24
C ALA A 142 -9.59 -19.47 -7.79
N GLY A 143 -10.80 -19.00 -7.48
CA GLY A 143 -11.22 -18.43 -6.20
C GLY A 143 -12.41 -19.13 -5.54
N GLY A 144 -12.92 -20.23 -6.10
CA GLY A 144 -14.11 -20.98 -5.65
C GLY A 144 -14.02 -21.63 -4.26
N ARG A 145 -13.20 -21.05 -3.41
CA ARG A 145 -13.11 -21.36 -1.99
C ARG A 145 -14.00 -20.38 -1.25
N ALA A 146 -15.17 -20.88 -0.86
CA ALA A 146 -15.94 -20.21 0.18
C ALA A 146 -14.96 -19.77 1.27
N LEU A 147 -14.80 -18.46 1.43
CA LEU A 147 -14.08 -17.87 2.57
C LEU A 147 -14.77 -18.46 3.80
N ARG A 148 -14.19 -19.54 4.32
CA ARG A 148 -14.61 -20.04 5.62
C ARG A 148 -14.38 -18.86 6.55
N ALA A 149 -15.40 -18.43 7.28
CA ALA A 149 -15.29 -17.35 8.25
C ALA A 149 -14.12 -17.64 9.19
N LEU A 150 -12.94 -17.12 8.83
CA LEU A 150 -11.78 -17.13 9.72
C LEU A 150 -12.05 -16.03 10.74
N PRO A 151 -11.67 -16.24 12.02
CA PRO A 151 -11.66 -15.14 12.98
C PRO A 151 -10.89 -13.98 12.32
N ASP A 152 -11.46 -12.78 12.34
CA ASP A 152 -10.81 -11.59 11.79
C ASP A 152 -9.57 -11.29 12.66
N GLU A 153 -8.41 -11.68 12.16
CA GLU A 153 -7.13 -11.42 12.81
C GLU A 153 -6.69 -10.02 12.42
N GLU A 154 -6.46 -9.17 13.40
CA GLU A 154 -5.89 -7.83 13.19
C GLU A 154 -4.36 -7.92 13.21
N ILE A 155 -3.73 -7.34 12.19
CA ILE A 155 -2.28 -7.31 12.05
C ILE A 155 -1.72 -6.02 12.66
N HIS A 156 -0.68 -6.18 13.47
CA HIS A 156 0.05 -5.07 14.07
C HIS A 156 1.47 -5.02 13.50
N PRO A 157 1.80 -4.02 12.66
CA PRO A 157 3.15 -3.82 12.15
C PRO A 157 4.13 -3.45 13.26
N ASP A 158 5.42 -3.68 13.00
CA ASP A 158 6.49 -3.33 13.92
C ASP A 158 6.64 -1.81 14.07
N THR A 159 6.81 -1.35 15.31
CA THR A 159 7.06 0.05 15.64
C THR A 159 8.40 0.59 15.07
N PHE A 160 9.37 -0.29 14.79
CA PHE A 160 10.60 0.11 14.12
C PHE A 160 10.34 0.61 12.70
N ALA A 161 9.44 -0.02 11.96
CA ALA A 161 9.05 0.43 10.62
C ALA A 161 8.40 1.83 10.66
N PHE A 162 7.58 2.11 11.68
CA PHE A 162 7.02 3.44 11.90
C PHE A 162 8.10 4.49 12.16
N ARG A 163 9.06 4.15 13.02
CA ARG A 163 10.20 5.03 13.31
C ARG A 163 11.04 5.34 12.07
N ASP A 164 11.28 4.34 11.24
CA ASP A 164 12.00 4.50 9.98
C ASP A 164 11.28 5.49 9.04
N ASP A 165 9.94 5.44 8.97
CA ASP A 165 9.15 6.40 8.22
C ASP A 165 9.25 7.82 8.81
N MET A 166 9.31 7.95 10.14
CA MET A 166 9.51 9.25 10.80
C MET A 166 10.90 9.82 10.53
N ILE A 167 11.93 8.99 10.51
CA ILE A 167 13.30 9.41 10.15
C ILE A 167 13.33 9.89 8.70
N HIS A 168 12.75 9.13 7.79
CA HIS A 168 12.64 9.53 6.38
C HIS A 168 11.94 10.89 6.21
N ALA A 169 10.83 11.11 6.92
CA ALA A 169 10.13 12.39 6.91
C ALA A 169 11.00 13.54 7.47
N ALA A 170 11.77 13.29 8.53
CA ALA A 170 12.67 14.28 9.11
C ALA A 170 13.80 14.67 8.16
N ASP A 171 14.35 13.71 7.41
CA ASP A 171 15.39 13.95 6.41
C ASP A 171 14.86 14.85 5.29
N LEU A 172 13.66 14.57 4.76
CA LEU A 172 13.00 15.42 3.75
C LEU A 172 12.74 16.84 4.25
N LEU A 173 12.37 17.00 5.53
CA LEU A 173 12.17 18.32 6.14
C LEU A 173 13.47 19.11 6.27
N THR A 174 14.60 18.44 6.47
CA THR A 174 15.92 19.06 6.70
C THR A 174 16.62 19.48 5.42
N GLU A 175 16.43 18.74 4.31
CA GLU A 175 17.07 19.00 3.01
C GLU A 175 16.52 20.25 2.29
N GLY A 176 15.55 20.95 2.86
CA GLY A 176 14.97 22.15 2.26
C GLY A 176 13.93 21.79 1.19
N ALA A 177 12.84 21.19 1.60
CA ALA A 177 11.79 20.69 0.74
C ALA A 177 11.20 21.80 -0.16
N ASP A 178 11.22 21.58 -1.46
CA ASP A 178 10.47 22.38 -2.43
C ASP A 178 8.94 22.16 -2.28
N ALA A 179 8.17 22.90 -3.06
CA ALA A 179 6.71 22.83 -2.97
C ALA A 179 6.18 21.42 -3.21
N GLN A 180 6.72 20.68 -4.17
CA GLN A 180 6.28 19.33 -4.50
C GLN A 180 6.64 18.32 -3.40
N THR A 181 7.82 18.44 -2.83
CA THR A 181 8.27 17.60 -1.71
C THR A 181 7.40 17.82 -0.47
N LEU A 182 6.99 19.07 -0.18
CA LEU A 182 6.09 19.35 0.93
C LEU A 182 4.68 18.78 0.73
N ASP A 183 4.15 18.81 -0.49
CA ASP A 183 2.85 18.22 -0.79
C ASP A 183 2.89 16.69 -0.64
N TYR A 184 3.94 16.05 -1.17
CA TYR A 184 4.19 14.63 -0.96
C TYR A 184 4.33 14.31 0.53
N LEU A 185 5.16 15.05 1.27
CA LEU A 185 5.41 14.80 2.69
C LEU A 185 4.12 14.89 3.53
N ALA A 186 3.26 15.86 3.25
CA ALA A 186 1.99 16.00 3.95
C ALA A 186 1.09 14.78 3.69
N GLN A 187 1.01 14.32 2.45
CA GLN A 187 0.24 13.12 2.07
C GLN A 187 0.85 11.85 2.67
N PHE A 188 2.16 11.67 2.56
CA PHE A 188 2.90 10.55 3.14
C PHE A 188 2.65 10.42 4.64
N LEU A 189 2.87 11.51 5.40
CA LEU A 189 2.68 11.52 6.85
C LEU A 189 1.23 11.29 7.27
N ALA A 190 0.25 11.82 6.53
CA ALA A 190 -1.15 11.52 6.79
C ALA A 190 -1.47 10.03 6.60
N GLY A 191 -0.93 9.40 5.56
CA GLY A 191 -1.08 7.96 5.28
C GLY A 191 -0.42 7.08 6.36
N VAL A 192 0.82 7.39 6.75
CA VAL A 192 1.55 6.67 7.80
C VAL A 192 0.84 6.83 9.15
N ALA A 193 0.48 8.06 9.52
CA ALA A 193 -0.20 8.35 10.78
C ALA A 193 -1.54 7.64 10.90
N ARG A 194 -2.32 7.60 9.82
CA ARG A 194 -3.58 6.85 9.75
C ARG A 194 -3.35 5.36 9.93
N SER A 195 -2.34 4.80 9.25
CA SER A 195 -1.96 3.39 9.38
C SER A 195 -1.52 3.02 10.79
N ALA A 196 -0.83 3.94 11.48
CA ALA A 196 -0.36 3.80 12.84
C ALA A 196 -1.42 4.22 13.91
N ARG A 197 -2.60 4.70 13.48
CA ARG A 197 -3.64 5.27 14.36
C ARG A 197 -3.13 6.43 15.22
N ASP A 198 -2.21 7.24 14.69
CA ASP A 198 -1.67 8.44 15.32
C ASP A 198 -2.50 9.67 14.93
N ALA A 199 -3.63 9.87 15.57
CA ALA A 199 -4.55 10.96 15.25
C ALA A 199 -3.91 12.37 15.36
N PRO A 200 -3.04 12.70 16.34
CA PRO A 200 -2.38 13.99 16.37
C PRO A 200 -1.49 14.26 15.15
N LEU A 201 -0.74 13.27 14.68
CA LEU A 201 0.13 13.41 13.50
C LEU A 201 -0.71 13.48 12.23
N GLU A 202 -1.76 12.65 12.12
CA GLU A 202 -2.69 12.68 10.98
C GLU A 202 -3.33 14.06 10.81
N GLN A 203 -3.88 14.64 11.89
CA GLN A 203 -4.48 15.97 11.86
C GLN A 203 -3.48 17.07 11.48
N ALA A 204 -2.24 16.98 11.97
CA ALA A 204 -1.21 17.96 11.65
C ALA A 204 -0.81 17.87 10.17
N ALA A 205 -0.64 16.66 9.63
CA ALA A 205 -0.30 16.45 8.24
C ALA A 205 -1.46 16.86 7.29
N ALA A 206 -2.70 16.52 7.61
CA ALA A 206 -3.88 16.97 6.87
C ALA A 206 -4.00 18.51 6.89
N GLY A 207 -3.81 19.15 8.04
CA GLY A 207 -3.83 20.61 8.15
C GLY A 207 -2.71 21.30 7.36
N LEU A 208 -1.55 20.66 7.18
CA LEU A 208 -0.49 21.13 6.29
C LEU A 208 -0.92 21.03 4.83
N ALA A 209 -1.47 19.88 4.41
CA ALA A 209 -1.96 19.67 3.05
C ALA A 209 -3.05 20.69 2.66
N ASP A 210 -4.04 20.91 3.53
CA ASP A 210 -5.13 21.86 3.31
C ASP A 210 -4.64 23.29 3.10
N ARG A 211 -3.71 23.77 3.96
CA ARG A 211 -3.13 25.12 3.84
C ARG A 211 -2.39 25.29 2.53
N ARG A 212 -1.64 24.28 2.12
CA ARG A 212 -0.90 24.31 0.86
C ARG A 212 -1.83 24.32 -0.35
N ALA A 213 -2.86 23.48 -0.34
CA ALA A 213 -3.87 23.46 -1.40
C ALA A 213 -4.60 24.80 -1.57
N GLN A 214 -4.75 25.56 -0.47
CA GLN A 214 -5.38 26.89 -0.45
C GLN A 214 -4.38 28.05 -0.69
N GLY A 215 -3.09 27.76 -0.91
CA GLY A 215 -2.05 28.79 -1.08
C GLY A 215 -1.83 29.65 0.16
N MET A 216 -2.19 29.17 1.34
CA MET A 216 -2.01 29.88 2.61
C MET A 216 -0.61 29.64 3.20
N ALA A 217 -0.18 30.56 4.07
CA ALA A 217 1.05 30.39 4.84
C ALA A 217 1.05 29.09 5.63
N ALA A 218 2.09 28.28 5.47
CA ALA A 218 2.17 26.91 5.99
C ALA A 218 3.23 26.71 7.08
N GLU A 219 4.02 27.78 7.43
CA GLU A 219 5.17 27.67 8.32
C GLU A 219 4.80 27.13 9.70
N ALA A 220 3.69 27.60 10.28
CA ALA A 220 3.23 27.12 11.59
C ALA A 220 2.75 25.65 11.54
N ALA A 221 2.09 25.25 10.45
CA ALA A 221 1.67 23.87 10.25
C ALA A 221 2.89 22.95 10.04
N LEU A 222 3.87 23.40 9.28
CA LEU A 222 5.13 22.69 9.06
C LEU A 222 5.91 22.51 10.37
N ALA A 223 6.04 23.56 11.17
CA ALA A 223 6.69 23.49 12.48
C ALA A 223 5.99 22.50 13.42
N ARG A 224 4.64 22.45 13.40
CA ARG A 224 3.87 21.47 14.17
C ARG A 224 4.15 20.03 13.72
N VAL A 225 4.13 19.79 12.41
CA VAL A 225 4.44 18.46 11.84
C VAL A 225 5.86 18.04 12.22
N SER A 226 6.87 18.93 12.04
CA SER A 226 8.26 18.66 12.40
C SER A 226 8.41 18.30 13.89
N GLY A 227 7.76 19.04 14.78
CA GLY A 227 7.79 18.75 16.22
C GLY A 227 7.19 17.38 16.57
N LEU A 228 6.08 17.01 15.92
CA LEU A 228 5.48 15.70 16.11
C LEU A 228 6.37 14.57 15.57
N VAL A 229 6.94 14.71 14.40
CA VAL A 229 7.89 13.74 13.81
C VAL A 229 9.07 13.51 14.75
N GLN A 230 9.72 14.58 15.24
CA GLN A 230 10.84 14.47 16.18
C GLN A 230 10.44 13.78 17.50
N ALA A 231 9.26 14.08 18.03
CA ALA A 231 8.75 13.41 19.23
C ALA A 231 8.58 11.90 19.01
N ARG A 232 8.09 11.44 17.82
CA ARG A 232 7.94 10.01 17.52
C ARG A 232 9.27 9.30 17.37
N ILE A 233 10.26 9.96 16.75
CA ILE A 233 11.63 9.41 16.65
C ILE A 233 12.22 9.18 18.05
N SER A 234 12.01 10.15 18.95
CA SER A 234 12.57 10.12 20.31
C SER A 234 11.87 9.09 21.21
N THR A 235 10.56 8.91 21.08
CA THR A 235 9.76 7.99 21.94
C THR A 235 9.99 6.52 21.57
N ALA A 236 10.33 6.22 20.35
CA ALA A 236 10.59 4.85 19.87
C ALA A 236 12.02 4.37 20.09
N ALA A 237 12.86 5.12 20.82
CA ALA A 237 14.20 4.67 21.20
C ALA A 237 14.09 3.56 22.26
N PRO A 238 14.57 2.33 22.01
CA PRO A 238 14.66 1.32 23.08
C PRO A 238 15.65 1.81 24.15
N ILE A 239 15.29 1.61 25.40
CA ILE A 239 16.21 1.72 26.55
C ILE A 239 17.21 0.58 26.48
#